data_7d10e9498d3f3cf297c9ad551dd7b45c
#
_entry.id   7d10e9498d3f3cf297c9ad551dd7b45c
#
_cell.length_a   1.000
_cell.length_b   1.000
_cell.length_c   1.000
_cell.angle_alpha   90.00
_cell.angle_beta   90.00
_cell.angle_gamma   90.00
#
_symmetry.space_group_name_H-M   'P 1'
#
loop_
_entity.id
_entity.type
_entity.pdbx_description
1 polymer ?
#
loop_
_entity_poly.entity_id
_entity_poly.type
_entity_poly.pdbx_seq_one_letter_code
_entity_poly.pdbx_strand_id
1 'polypeptide(L)'
;MMVPKPKYHKHRPDKVQKIHLQDAKECIVCGCQRDLQRHHVYGGVGRRKLSEQYGLVVWLCREHHTGDSGVHQNAELDKYVKRLAQIKFEKVYSRKRFIEIFGRNYLGGHNEGHS
;
A
#
# COMPACT_ATOMS: atom_id res chain seq x y z
N MET A 1 -11.34 22.16 -29.73
CA MET A 1 -11.31 21.66 -29.16
C MET A 1 -11.10 21.14 -28.47
N MET A 2 -11.04 21.31 -28.34
CA MET A 2 -10.62 20.75 -27.48
C MET A 2 -10.58 20.14 -26.90
N VAL A 3 -10.54 20.14 -26.65
CA VAL A 3 -10.31 19.42 -25.83
C VAL A 3 -10.22 18.91 -25.30
N PRO A 4 -10.10 18.65 -25.10
CA PRO A 4 -9.88 17.99 -24.27
C PRO A 4 -9.49 17.57 -23.69
N LYS A 5 -9.19 17.55 -23.42
CA LYS A 5 -8.72 16.84 -22.70
C LYS A 5 -9.04 16.45 -21.88
N PRO A 6 -9.16 16.42 -21.63
CA PRO A 6 -9.21 15.96 -20.61
C PRO A 6 -9.51 15.48 -20.14
N LYS A 7 -9.53 15.24 -20.07
CA LYS A 7 -9.69 14.61 -19.52
C LYS A 7 -9.31 13.82 -18.95
N TYR A 8 -8.93 13.67 -19.25
CA TYR A 8 -8.39 12.81 -18.65
C TYR A 8 -7.86 13.02 -17.50
N HIS A 9 -7.42 13.57 -17.29
CA HIS A 9 -6.93 13.75 -16.08
C HIS A 9 -7.93 13.88 -15.10
N LYS A 10 -8.97 13.56 -15.31
CA LYS A 10 -9.92 13.62 -14.41
C LYS A 10 -9.85 12.74 -13.32
N HIS A 11 -9.07 11.76 -13.38
CA HIS A 11 -8.84 10.97 -12.24
C HIS A 11 -7.94 11.70 -11.34
N ARG A 12 -8.40 12.76 -10.78
CA ARG A 12 -7.62 13.54 -9.89
C ARG A 12 -7.55 12.90 -8.53
N PRO A 13 -6.43 13.06 -7.83
CA PRO A 13 -6.22 12.42 -6.54
C PRO A 13 -7.28 12.74 -5.50
N ASP A 14 -7.85 13.93 -5.57
CA ASP A 14 -8.86 14.29 -4.58
C ASP A 14 -10.13 13.50 -4.72
N LYS A 15 -10.27 12.73 -5.79
CA LYS A 15 -11.42 11.88 -5.96
C LYS A 15 -11.18 10.46 -5.54
N VAL A 16 -9.96 10.15 -5.12
CA VAL A 16 -9.61 8.82 -4.69
C VAL A 16 -9.99 8.64 -3.23
N GLN A 17 -10.72 7.58 -2.94
CA GLN A 17 -11.04 7.26 -1.56
C GLN A 17 -9.83 6.58 -0.94
N LYS A 18 -9.29 7.18 0.11
CA LYS A 18 -8.12 6.63 0.76
C LYS A 18 -8.47 5.50 1.70
N ILE A 19 -7.59 4.53 1.74
CA ILE A 19 -7.69 3.41 2.65
C ILE A 19 -6.98 3.79 3.95
N HIS A 20 -7.50 3.34 5.07
CA HIS A 20 -6.85 3.57 6.35
C HIS A 20 -6.42 2.23 6.91
N LEU A 21 -5.11 2.02 6.98
CA LEU A 21 -4.57 0.75 7.45
C LEU A 21 -4.45 0.68 8.96
N GLN A 22 -4.40 1.82 9.63
CA GLN A 22 -4.25 1.88 11.07
C GLN A 22 -5.12 2.97 11.65
N ASP A 23 -5.67 2.70 12.84
CA ASP A 23 -6.46 3.69 13.54
C ASP A 23 -5.59 4.55 14.44
N ALA A 24 -4.47 4.03 14.91
CA ALA A 24 -3.59 4.74 15.83
C ALA A 24 -2.21 4.90 15.22
N LYS A 25 -1.51 5.95 15.65
CA LYS A 25 -0.14 6.18 15.19
C LYS A 25 0.80 5.36 16.07
N GLU A 26 1.04 4.16 15.64
CA GLU A 26 1.91 3.22 16.33
C GLU A 26 2.45 2.22 15.32
N CYS A 27 3.56 1.56 15.68
CA CYS A 27 4.13 0.54 14.81
C CYS A 27 3.10 -0.55 14.56
N ILE A 28 2.83 -0.83 13.29
CA ILE A 28 1.81 -1.83 12.95
C ILE A 28 2.20 -3.23 13.38
N VAL A 29 3.49 -3.45 13.64
CA VAL A 29 4.00 -4.76 14.02
C VAL A 29 3.98 -4.96 15.54
N CYS A 30 4.52 -3.99 16.29
CA CYS A 30 4.70 -4.17 17.72
C CYS A 30 3.95 -3.16 18.59
N GLY A 31 3.31 -2.16 17.99
CA GLY A 31 2.56 -1.18 18.76
C GLY A 31 3.39 -0.09 19.41
N CYS A 32 4.68 -0.09 19.18
CA CYS A 32 5.57 0.93 19.75
C CYS A 32 5.17 2.30 19.20
N GLN A 33 5.23 3.30 20.05
CA GLN A 33 4.85 4.66 19.64
C GLN A 33 6.04 5.59 19.52
N ARG A 34 7.26 5.05 19.57
CA ARG A 34 8.47 5.85 19.48
C ARG A 34 9.23 5.58 18.21
N ASP A 35 9.93 6.61 17.71
CA ASP A 35 10.76 6.52 16.52
C ASP A 35 9.99 5.96 15.34
N LEU A 36 8.77 6.44 15.17
CA LEU A 36 7.91 5.96 14.10
C LEU A 36 8.30 6.59 12.78
N GLN A 37 8.32 5.76 11.75
CA GLN A 37 8.62 6.19 10.39
C GLN A 37 7.47 5.80 9.49
N ARG A 38 7.16 6.68 8.56
CA ARG A 38 6.09 6.45 7.62
C ARG A 38 6.61 5.55 6.51
N HIS A 39 5.94 4.43 6.28
CA HIS A 39 6.36 3.46 5.28
C HIS A 39 5.30 3.31 4.21
N HIS A 40 5.69 3.53 2.96
CA HIS A 40 4.80 3.28 1.83
C HIS A 40 4.82 1.79 1.57
N VAL A 41 3.64 1.16 1.67
CA VAL A 41 3.58 -0.30 1.58
C VAL A 41 4.10 -0.80 0.24
N TYR A 42 3.72 -0.14 -0.84
CA TYR A 42 4.21 -0.50 -2.16
C TYR A 42 5.20 0.57 -2.62
N GLY A 43 6.48 0.19 -2.66
CA GLY A 43 7.54 1.12 -2.99
C GLY A 43 8.01 0.94 -4.43
N GLY A 44 9.02 1.71 -4.78
CA GLY A 44 9.59 1.68 -6.10
C GLY A 44 9.09 2.84 -6.93
N VAL A 45 9.58 2.90 -8.16
CA VAL A 45 9.28 4.00 -9.07
C VAL A 45 7.78 4.02 -9.36
N GLY A 46 7.15 5.14 -9.03
CA GLY A 46 5.73 5.31 -9.28
C GLY A 46 4.82 4.70 -8.22
N ARG A 47 5.23 3.60 -7.59
CA ARG A 47 4.36 2.92 -6.63
C ARG A 47 4.29 3.63 -5.29
N ARG A 48 5.37 4.31 -4.89
CA ARG A 48 5.35 5.06 -3.65
C ARG A 48 4.28 6.16 -3.70
N LYS A 49 4.20 6.84 -4.84
CA LYS A 49 3.20 7.87 -5.03
C LYS A 49 1.80 7.29 -5.02
N LEU A 50 1.62 6.12 -5.63
CA LEU A 50 0.33 5.44 -5.62
C LEU A 50 -0.06 4.99 -4.22
N SER A 51 0.90 4.49 -3.44
CA SER A 51 0.64 4.13 -2.07
C SER A 51 0.14 5.34 -1.29
N GLU A 52 0.79 6.46 -1.46
CA GLU A 52 0.39 7.70 -0.78
C GLU A 52 -1.01 8.12 -1.22
N GLN A 53 -1.27 8.05 -2.51
CA GLN A 53 -2.54 8.48 -3.06
C GLN A 53 -3.71 7.65 -2.54
N TYR A 54 -3.51 6.35 -2.38
CA TYR A 54 -4.56 5.46 -1.91
C TYR A 54 -4.54 5.22 -0.40
N GLY A 55 -3.61 5.87 0.30
CA GLY A 55 -3.54 5.73 1.76
C GLY A 55 -2.91 4.43 2.23
N LEU A 56 -2.15 3.76 1.35
CA LEU A 56 -1.52 2.50 1.69
C LEU A 56 -0.16 2.75 2.32
N VAL A 57 -0.20 3.35 3.50
CA VAL A 57 0.99 3.66 4.28
C VAL A 57 0.76 3.16 5.70
N VAL A 58 1.85 2.78 6.36
CA VAL A 58 1.79 2.32 7.73
C VAL A 58 2.89 2.97 8.53
N TRP A 59 2.72 3.00 9.85
CA TRP A 59 3.77 3.45 10.75
C TRP A 59 4.58 2.24 11.18
N LEU A 60 5.89 2.38 11.16
CA LEU A 60 6.79 1.34 11.62
C LEU A 60 7.83 1.99 12.51
N CYS A 61 8.17 1.33 13.63
CA CYS A 61 9.25 1.83 14.45
C CYS A 61 10.57 1.53 13.73
N ARG A 62 11.65 2.11 14.22
CA ARG A 62 12.94 1.94 13.55
C ARG A 62 13.29 0.46 13.37
N GLU A 63 13.10 -0.33 14.42
CA GLU A 63 13.44 -1.75 14.35
C GLU A 63 12.67 -2.48 13.24
N HIS A 64 11.38 -2.21 13.12
CA HIS A 64 10.55 -2.90 12.14
C HIS A 64 10.52 -2.23 10.78
N HIS A 65 11.18 -1.09 10.64
CA HIS A 65 11.31 -0.44 9.34
C HIS A 65 12.66 -0.76 8.71
N THR A 66 13.74 -0.33 9.35
CA THR A 66 15.08 -0.49 8.80
C THR A 66 15.99 -1.37 9.65
N GLY A 67 15.55 -1.79 10.82
CA GLY A 67 16.35 -2.67 11.66
C GLY A 67 16.36 -4.10 11.16
N ASP A 68 17.05 -4.97 11.87
CA ASP A 68 17.21 -6.35 11.46
C ASP A 68 15.90 -7.09 11.30
N SER A 69 14.90 -6.73 12.09
CA SER A 69 13.59 -7.36 12.03
C SER A 69 12.62 -6.57 11.14
N GLY A 70 13.11 -5.57 10.42
CA GLY A 70 12.25 -4.65 9.69
C GLY A 70 11.89 -5.12 8.29
N VAL A 71 10.92 -4.44 7.70
CA VAL A 71 10.41 -4.80 6.38
C VAL A 71 11.49 -4.73 5.29
N HIS A 72 12.50 -3.91 5.48
CA HIS A 72 13.57 -3.80 4.49
C HIS A 72 14.59 -4.94 4.59
N GLN A 73 14.57 -5.69 5.70
CA GLN A 73 15.51 -6.80 5.91
C GLN A 73 14.79 -8.14 5.98
N ASN A 74 13.49 -8.13 6.22
CA ASN A 74 12.71 -9.33 6.43
C ASN A 74 11.62 -9.44 5.37
N ALA A 75 11.84 -10.32 4.40
CA ALA A 75 10.92 -10.48 3.28
C ALA A 75 9.54 -10.96 3.72
N GLU A 76 9.49 -11.78 4.77
CA GLU A 76 8.21 -12.29 5.25
C GLU A 76 7.36 -11.18 5.87
N LEU A 77 8.00 -10.30 6.62
CA LEU A 77 7.29 -9.18 7.21
C LEU A 77 6.80 -8.21 6.14
N ASP A 78 7.65 -7.94 5.16
CA ASP A 78 7.27 -7.07 4.05
C ASP A 78 6.06 -7.65 3.32
N LYS A 79 6.08 -8.94 3.09
CA LYS A 79 4.97 -9.63 2.42
C LYS A 79 3.69 -9.56 3.26
N TYR A 80 3.84 -9.73 4.57
CA TYR A 80 2.69 -9.66 5.47
C TYR A 80 2.02 -8.29 5.38
N VAL A 81 2.80 -7.22 5.42
CA VAL A 81 2.26 -5.87 5.35
C VAL A 81 1.60 -5.62 3.99
N LYS A 82 2.21 -6.12 2.92
CA LYS A 82 1.66 -5.96 1.58
C LYS A 82 0.33 -6.70 1.42
N ARG A 83 0.22 -7.88 2.01
CA ARG A 83 -1.03 -8.63 1.96
C ARG A 83 -2.12 -7.94 2.76
N LEU A 84 -1.77 -7.44 3.94
CA LEU A 84 -2.74 -6.73 4.76
C LEU A 84 -3.30 -5.51 4.01
N ALA A 85 -2.41 -4.76 3.38
CA ALA A 85 -2.83 -3.57 2.64
C ALA A 85 -3.73 -3.93 1.47
N GLN A 86 -3.41 -5.01 0.75
CA GLN A 86 -4.23 -5.44 -0.36
C GLN A 86 -5.61 -5.89 0.11
N ILE A 87 -5.66 -6.64 1.22
CA ILE A 87 -6.94 -7.09 1.77
C ILE A 87 -7.83 -5.89 2.06
N LYS A 88 -7.27 -4.86 2.70
CA LYS A 88 -8.06 -3.68 3.03
C LYS A 88 -8.44 -2.89 1.78
N PHE A 89 -7.56 -2.85 0.80
CA PHE A 89 -7.86 -2.19 -0.47
C PHE A 89 -9.05 -2.88 -1.15
N GLU A 90 -9.08 -4.20 -1.12
CA GLU A 90 -10.14 -4.96 -1.79
C GLU A 90 -11.50 -4.80 -1.13
N LYS A 91 -11.53 -4.29 0.09
CA LYS A 91 -12.81 -4.00 0.74
C LYS A 91 -13.45 -2.73 0.21
N VAL A 92 -12.66 -1.86 -0.38
CA VAL A 92 -13.15 -0.59 -0.92
C VAL A 92 -13.20 -0.64 -2.44
N TYR A 93 -12.22 -1.25 -3.05
CA TYR A 93 -12.12 -1.38 -4.50
C TYR A 93 -12.28 -2.85 -4.88
N SER A 94 -11.46 -3.34 -5.79
CA SER A 94 -11.51 -4.74 -6.19
C SER A 94 -10.10 -5.26 -6.41
N ARG A 95 -9.97 -6.58 -6.48
CA ARG A 95 -8.67 -7.18 -6.80
C ARG A 95 -8.23 -6.78 -8.21
N LYS A 96 -9.15 -6.76 -9.14
CA LYS A 96 -8.84 -6.35 -10.49
C LYS A 96 -8.26 -4.94 -10.51
N ARG A 97 -8.88 -4.05 -9.74
CA ARG A 97 -8.43 -2.67 -9.65
C ARG A 97 -7.05 -2.59 -9.02
N PHE A 98 -6.82 -3.39 -7.98
CA PHE A 98 -5.53 -3.42 -7.32
C PHE A 98 -4.42 -3.83 -8.28
N ILE A 99 -4.67 -4.88 -9.05
CA ILE A 99 -3.68 -5.38 -10.00
C ILE A 99 -3.44 -4.37 -11.12
N GLU A 100 -4.49 -3.68 -11.57
CA GLU A 100 -4.35 -2.65 -12.59
C GLU A 100 -3.44 -1.51 -12.11
N ILE A 101 -3.58 -1.14 -10.84
CA ILE A 101 -2.84 -0.02 -10.29
C ILE A 101 -1.42 -0.41 -9.90
N PHE A 102 -1.27 -1.51 -9.18
CA PHE A 102 0.01 -1.91 -8.61
C PHE A 102 0.75 -2.99 -9.37
N GLY A 103 0.09 -3.63 -10.33
CA GLY A 103 0.75 -4.55 -11.22
C GLY A 103 1.00 -5.95 -10.67
N ARG A 104 0.59 -6.25 -9.45
CA ARG A 104 0.83 -7.55 -8.84
C ARG A 104 -0.30 -7.93 -7.90
N ASN A 105 -0.39 -9.24 -7.65
CA ASN A 105 -1.30 -9.78 -6.66
C ASN A 105 -0.46 -10.39 -5.55
N TYR A 106 -0.57 -9.87 -4.34
CA TYR A 106 0.21 -10.35 -3.20
C TYR A 106 -0.53 -11.39 -2.36
N LEU A 107 -1.80 -11.64 -2.67
CA LEU A 107 -2.59 -12.60 -1.91
C LEU A 107 -2.46 -14.02 -2.45
N GLY A 108 -1.73 -14.24 -3.49
CA GLY A 108 -1.46 -15.52 -4.05
C GLY A 108 -2.64 -16.02 -4.84
N GLY A 109 -2.70 -16.99 -4.85
CA GLY A 109 -3.69 -17.33 -5.43
C GLY A 109 -4.14 -18.15 -6.40
N HIS A 110 -4.04 -17.82 -6.43
CA HIS A 110 -4.22 -18.45 -6.95
C HIS A 110 -4.82 -18.28 -7.68
N ASN A 111 -4.63 -18.00 -7.52
CA ASN A 111 -4.90 -17.91 -7.98
C ASN A 111 -5.03 -17.85 -8.80
N GLU A 112 -4.94 -17.76 -8.90
CA GLU A 112 -4.78 -17.79 -9.44
C GLU A 112 -4.70 -18.10 -10.08
N GLY A 113 -4.51 -18.25 -9.98
CA GLY A 113 -4.20 -18.65 -10.41
C GLY A 113 -3.95 -18.86 -10.99
N HIS A 114 -3.85 -18.96 -10.98
CA HIS A 114 -3.35 -19.36 -11.29
C HIS A 114 -3.05 -19.59 -11.54
N SER A 115 -3.10 -19.34 -11.73
CA SER A 115 -2.67 -19.78 -11.71
C SER A 115 -2.60 -19.85 -11.84
#